data_2820817260762d92210813bd93fa45ce
#
_entry.id   2820817260762d92210813bd93fa45ce
#
_cell.length_a   1.000
_cell.length_b   1.000
_cell.length_c   1.000
_cell.angle_alpha   90.00
_cell.angle_beta   90.00
_cell.angle_gamma   90.00
#
_symmetry.space_group_name_H-M   'P 1'
#
loop_
_entity.id
_entity.type
_entity.pdbx_description
1 polymer ?
#
loop_
_entity_poly.entity_id
_entity_poly.type
_entity_poly.pdbx_seq_one_letter_code
_entity_poly.pdbx_strand_id
1 'polypeptide(L)'
;MAAHAMGCAAFRIFLQRCGINTQWSGFIHGAQRYYLNYNLLISNLDSYNILEIGEYVTFVDKDEEVKFFSTFSKNKKVLISYKDPLSMIRTILNANIVALNPCSKVINCSHLVENMNDLLKSYSRKYNKNNINEFDPYVLQWQMLIQESLLQYFRGCETYFLNMDDIKPQVCFSTLEKLAVYFGFNKPEISDQEFYKEKKSLATSYLLYFFPIVIRFDKCEIELNAKELTSKKDISKLLFEDVVVIDGHKICIHIDNIENLDQKILASMKKDISKVIEMLEEFIKTNKPLKEEDILNYLKHEKERRRIYREIIDFNLKTIKQHRPDIVASWKYYQE
;
A
#
# COMPACT_ATOMS: atom_id res chain seq x y z
N MET A 1 1.53 -3.66 15.58
CA MET A 1 2.83 -3.70 14.87
C MET A 1 2.62 -4.27 13.48
N ALA A 2 3.23 -3.69 12.50
CA ALA A 2 3.11 -4.15 11.11
C ALA A 2 4.44 -3.93 10.38
N ALA A 3 4.84 -4.89 9.57
CA ALA A 3 5.99 -4.75 8.70
C ALA A 3 5.61 -4.07 7.39
N HIS A 4 6.63 -3.63 6.64
CA HIS A 4 6.46 -3.05 5.30
C HIS A 4 5.77 -4.03 4.34
N ALA A 5 5.09 -3.50 3.33
CA ALA A 5 4.47 -4.30 2.27
C ALA A 5 3.36 -5.27 2.71
N MET A 6 2.85 -5.16 3.94
CA MET A 6 1.77 -6.00 4.43
C MET A 6 0.36 -5.51 4.04
N GLY A 7 0.21 -4.32 3.47
CA GLY A 7 -1.11 -3.71 3.22
C GLY A 7 -1.55 -2.76 4.33
N CYS A 8 -0.63 -2.31 5.17
CA CYS A 8 -0.91 -1.41 6.31
C CYS A 8 -1.57 -0.10 5.88
N ALA A 9 -1.23 0.42 4.70
CA ALA A 9 -1.86 1.62 4.16
C ALA A 9 -3.37 1.44 3.95
N ALA A 10 -3.79 0.32 3.34
CA ALA A 10 -5.21 0.01 3.15
C ALA A 10 -5.91 -0.24 4.50
N PHE A 11 -5.27 -1.01 5.38
CA PHE A 11 -5.80 -1.30 6.70
C PHE A 11 -6.02 -0.03 7.53
N ARG A 12 -5.08 0.92 7.49
CA ARG A 12 -5.24 2.23 8.13
C ARG A 12 -6.47 2.99 7.61
N ILE A 13 -6.67 3.03 6.29
CA ILE A 13 -7.85 3.67 5.68
C ILE A 13 -9.14 3.02 6.19
N PHE A 14 -9.16 1.70 6.32
CA PHE A 14 -10.31 0.98 6.86
C PHE A 14 -10.56 1.31 8.33
N LEU A 15 -9.53 1.38 9.14
CA LEU A 15 -9.64 1.76 10.56
C LEU A 15 -10.10 3.22 10.73
N GLN A 16 -9.60 4.13 9.91
CA GLN A 16 -10.07 5.53 9.90
C GLN A 16 -11.56 5.63 9.58
N ARG A 17 -12.08 4.78 8.69
CA ARG A 17 -13.51 4.71 8.39
C ARG A 17 -14.33 4.23 9.60
N CYS A 18 -13.74 3.45 10.50
CA CYS A 18 -14.35 3.07 11.79
C CYS A 18 -14.18 4.14 12.88
N GLY A 19 -13.76 5.36 12.56
CA GLY A 19 -13.57 6.46 13.50
C GLY A 19 -12.30 6.36 14.34
N ILE A 20 -11.32 5.57 13.92
CA ILE A 20 -10.04 5.43 14.63
C ILE A 20 -9.04 6.44 14.09
N ASN A 21 -8.44 7.22 14.98
CA ASN A 21 -7.36 8.12 14.61
C ASN A 21 -6.08 7.33 14.38
N THR A 22 -5.50 7.50 13.22
CA THR A 22 -4.24 6.86 12.83
C THR A 22 -3.31 7.91 12.26
N GLN A 23 -2.02 7.80 12.54
CA GLN A 23 -1.02 8.66 11.94
C GLN A 23 0.04 7.79 11.26
N TRP A 24 0.34 8.12 10.01
CA TRP A 24 1.43 7.47 9.32
C TRP A 24 2.76 8.00 9.83
N SER A 25 3.59 7.12 10.33
CA SER A 25 4.91 7.43 10.85
C SER A 25 6.04 6.71 10.10
N GLY A 26 5.76 6.17 8.92
CA GLY A 26 6.76 5.57 8.04
C GLY A 26 7.84 6.59 7.66
N PHE A 27 9.09 6.19 7.52
CA PHE A 27 10.27 7.03 7.21
C PHE A 27 10.58 8.16 8.21
N ILE A 28 9.92 8.20 9.36
CA ILE A 28 10.16 9.19 10.40
C ILE A 28 10.99 8.55 11.51
N HIS A 29 12.08 9.18 11.88
CA HIS A 29 13.05 8.66 12.84
C HIS A 29 12.78 9.10 14.27
N GLY A 30 13.11 8.25 15.22
CA GLY A 30 13.28 8.45 16.65
C GLY A 30 12.39 9.53 17.29
N ALA A 31 12.98 10.64 17.67
CA ALA A 31 12.30 11.74 18.38
C ALA A 31 11.10 12.34 17.63
N GLN A 32 11.16 12.43 16.29
CA GLN A 32 10.03 12.90 15.50
C GLN A 32 8.83 11.97 15.57
N ARG A 33 9.07 10.64 15.54
CA ARG A 33 8.01 9.65 15.68
C ARG A 33 7.36 9.71 17.06
N TYR A 34 8.17 9.87 18.12
CA TYR A 34 7.65 10.08 19.46
C TYR A 34 6.74 11.31 19.51
N TYR A 35 7.20 12.44 18.98
CA TYR A 35 6.45 13.70 18.95
C TYR A 35 5.11 13.55 18.19
N LEU A 36 5.12 12.91 17.04
CA LEU A 36 3.90 12.68 16.26
C LEU A 36 2.90 11.80 17.01
N ASN A 37 3.37 10.71 17.61
CA ASN A 37 2.51 9.82 18.40
C ASN A 37 1.98 10.54 19.64
N TYR A 38 2.80 11.33 20.31
CA TYR A 38 2.38 12.16 21.45
C TYR A 38 1.30 13.14 21.04
N ASN A 39 1.49 13.88 19.94
CA ASN A 39 0.50 14.82 19.43
C ASN A 39 -0.80 14.15 19.04
N LEU A 40 -0.75 12.97 18.41
CA LEU A 40 -1.94 12.19 18.10
C LEU A 40 -2.76 11.89 19.37
N LEU A 41 -2.07 11.45 20.44
CA LEU A 41 -2.73 11.12 21.70
C LEU A 41 -3.33 12.34 22.38
N ILE A 42 -2.58 13.42 22.54
CA ILE A 42 -3.06 14.62 23.27
C ILE A 42 -4.17 15.37 22.52
N SER A 43 -4.17 15.31 21.19
CA SER A 43 -5.20 15.96 20.37
C SER A 43 -6.51 15.16 20.29
N ASN A 44 -6.51 13.90 20.74
CA ASN A 44 -7.64 12.98 20.56
C ASN A 44 -7.86 12.12 21.81
N LEU A 45 -7.92 12.76 22.99
CA LEU A 45 -8.00 12.05 24.29
C LEU A 45 -9.27 11.19 24.42
N ASP A 46 -10.39 11.64 23.87
CA ASP A 46 -11.69 10.99 23.96
C ASP A 46 -11.99 10.05 22.78
N SER A 47 -10.98 9.71 22.00
CA SER A 47 -11.12 8.93 20.77
C SER A 47 -10.24 7.68 20.79
N TYR A 48 -10.57 6.72 19.93
CA TYR A 48 -9.70 5.58 19.68
C TYR A 48 -8.51 6.01 18.83
N ASN A 49 -7.31 5.71 19.31
CA ASN A 49 -6.06 6.06 18.65
C ASN A 49 -5.24 4.80 18.41
N ILE A 50 -4.65 4.66 17.21
CA ILE A 50 -3.67 3.61 16.91
C ILE A 50 -2.31 4.24 16.73
N LEU A 51 -1.37 3.81 17.56
CA LEU A 51 0.05 4.11 17.39
C LEU A 51 0.67 3.05 16.50
N GLU A 52 1.10 3.46 15.31
CA GLU A 52 1.77 2.56 14.37
C GLU A 52 3.24 2.40 14.77
N ILE A 53 3.59 1.17 15.14
CA ILE A 53 4.97 0.77 15.42
C ILE A 53 5.36 -0.26 14.37
N GLY A 54 6.16 0.14 13.46
CA GLY A 54 6.56 -0.70 12.33
C GLY A 54 7.85 -0.19 11.74
N GLU A 55 8.11 -0.58 10.53
CA GLU A 55 9.26 -0.28 9.71
C GLU A 55 10.13 0.89 10.14
N TYR A 56 11.42 0.70 10.02
CA TYR A 56 12.41 1.77 10.22
C TYR A 56 12.32 2.46 11.59
N VAL A 57 11.93 1.72 12.64
CA VAL A 57 12.08 2.24 13.99
C VAL A 57 13.57 2.27 14.29
N THR A 58 14.22 3.31 13.84
CA THR A 58 15.61 3.58 14.19
C THR A 58 15.63 4.61 15.30
N PHE A 59 16.34 4.28 16.36
CA PHE A 59 16.62 5.19 17.46
C PHE A 59 18.10 5.61 17.38
N VAL A 60 18.41 6.80 17.85
CA VAL A 60 19.79 7.30 17.88
C VAL A 60 20.63 6.44 18.81
N ASP A 61 20.03 6.06 19.93
CA ASP A 61 20.66 5.19 20.91
C ASP A 61 19.64 4.29 21.63
N LYS A 62 20.14 3.42 22.48
CA LYS A 62 19.33 2.47 23.25
C LYS A 62 18.45 3.16 24.31
N ASP A 63 18.88 4.27 24.84
CA ASP A 63 18.11 5.00 25.86
C ASP A 63 16.89 5.67 25.23
N GLU A 64 17.00 6.22 24.03
CA GLU A 64 15.86 6.73 23.26
C GLU A 64 14.87 5.62 22.97
N GLU A 65 15.33 4.44 22.55
CA GLU A 65 14.50 3.27 22.30
C GLU A 65 13.74 2.85 23.58
N VAL A 66 14.42 2.72 24.71
CA VAL A 66 13.82 2.34 25.99
C VAL A 66 12.80 3.38 26.45
N LYS A 67 13.10 4.67 26.36
CA LYS A 67 12.17 5.76 26.69
C LYS A 67 10.90 5.68 25.83
N PHE A 68 11.05 5.50 24.53
CA PHE A 68 9.92 5.39 23.63
C PHE A 68 9.00 4.23 24.04
N PHE A 69 9.54 3.02 24.21
CA PHE A 69 8.74 1.86 24.55
C PHE A 69 8.22 1.88 26.00
N SER A 70 8.88 2.58 26.92
CA SER A 70 8.39 2.75 28.31
C SER A 70 7.11 3.58 28.40
N THR A 71 6.81 4.39 27.36
CA THR A 71 5.54 5.14 27.30
C THR A 71 4.32 4.23 27.06
N PHE A 72 4.55 3.00 26.59
CA PHE A 72 3.47 2.02 26.41
C PHE A 72 3.25 1.25 27.71
N SER A 73 2.10 1.47 28.35
CA SER A 73 1.76 0.75 29.59
C SER A 73 1.52 -0.74 29.29
N LYS A 74 1.84 -1.60 30.26
CA LYS A 74 1.67 -3.06 30.18
C LYS A 74 0.21 -3.53 29.94
N ASN A 75 -0.77 -2.66 30.14
CA ASN A 75 -2.19 -3.01 30.02
C ASN A 75 -2.78 -2.58 28.65
N LYS A 76 -1.95 -2.42 27.63
CA LYS A 76 -2.42 -2.10 26.28
C LYS A 76 -2.65 -3.35 25.45
N LYS A 77 -3.58 -3.26 24.53
CA LYS A 77 -3.80 -4.28 23.49
C LYS A 77 -2.91 -4.00 22.31
N VAL A 78 -2.22 -5.00 21.83
CA VAL A 78 -1.28 -4.91 20.70
C VAL A 78 -1.80 -5.74 19.56
N LEU A 79 -1.95 -5.12 18.39
CA LEU A 79 -2.25 -5.82 17.15
C LEU A 79 -0.93 -6.05 16.40
N ILE A 80 -0.67 -7.31 16.05
CA ILE A 80 0.49 -7.69 15.24
C ILE A 80 -0.03 -8.32 13.96
N SER A 81 0.33 -7.72 12.83
CA SER A 81 -0.08 -8.21 11.53
C SER A 81 0.98 -9.10 10.90
N TYR A 82 0.55 -10.19 10.29
CA TYR A 82 1.38 -11.14 9.57
C TYR A 82 0.81 -11.44 8.20
N LYS A 83 1.67 -11.82 7.28
CA LYS A 83 1.32 -12.21 5.92
C LYS A 83 2.27 -13.29 5.45
N ASP A 84 1.85 -14.10 4.46
CA ASP A 84 2.74 -15.03 3.78
C ASP A 84 4.04 -14.32 3.34
N PRO A 85 5.22 -14.80 3.79
CA PRO A 85 6.49 -14.17 3.52
C PRO A 85 6.80 -13.98 2.03
N LEU A 86 6.41 -14.93 1.18
CA LEU A 86 6.62 -14.80 -0.27
C LEU A 86 5.74 -13.70 -0.86
N SER A 87 4.51 -13.57 -0.37
CA SER A 87 3.62 -12.46 -0.76
C SER A 87 4.15 -11.11 -0.28
N MET A 88 4.88 -11.07 0.84
CA MET A 88 5.58 -9.86 1.29
C MET A 88 6.74 -9.53 0.36
N ILE A 89 7.64 -10.50 0.09
CA ILE A 89 8.77 -10.35 -0.85
C ILE A 89 8.27 -9.84 -2.20
N ARG A 90 7.23 -10.48 -2.76
CA ARG A 90 6.59 -10.03 -3.99
C ARG A 90 6.17 -8.57 -3.92
N THR A 91 5.54 -8.16 -2.83
CA THR A 91 5.06 -6.78 -2.69
C THR A 91 6.22 -5.80 -2.66
N ILE A 92 7.31 -6.10 -1.96
CA ILE A 92 8.52 -5.26 -1.92
C ILE A 92 9.16 -5.15 -3.30
N LEU A 93 9.38 -6.27 -3.96
CA LEU A 93 9.99 -6.26 -5.29
C LEU A 93 9.17 -5.43 -6.28
N ASN A 94 7.85 -5.58 -6.23
CA ASN A 94 6.94 -4.85 -7.13
C ASN A 94 6.76 -3.37 -6.77
N ALA A 95 6.94 -2.98 -5.52
CA ALA A 95 6.87 -1.59 -5.09
C ALA A 95 8.13 -0.78 -5.46
N ASN A 96 9.23 -1.46 -5.81
CA ASN A 96 10.47 -0.80 -6.24
C ASN A 96 10.37 -0.38 -7.72
N ILE A 97 9.69 0.74 -7.97
CA ILE A 97 9.61 1.40 -9.26
C ILE A 97 10.58 2.59 -9.24
N VAL A 98 11.46 2.65 -10.23
CA VAL A 98 12.51 3.67 -10.33
C VAL A 98 12.23 4.60 -11.49
N ALA A 99 12.52 5.88 -11.31
CA ALA A 99 12.53 6.86 -12.38
C ALA A 99 13.78 6.64 -13.24
N LEU A 100 13.60 6.49 -14.54
CA LEU A 100 14.68 6.38 -15.52
C LEU A 100 15.01 7.77 -16.07
N ASN A 101 14.00 8.42 -16.65
CA ASN A 101 14.09 9.75 -17.23
C ASN A 101 12.84 10.54 -16.84
N PRO A 102 12.81 11.21 -15.66
CA PRO A 102 11.64 11.96 -15.25
C PRO A 102 11.23 12.98 -16.32
N CYS A 103 10.00 12.92 -16.76
CA CYS A 103 9.42 13.82 -17.74
C CYS A 103 8.18 14.52 -17.20
N SER A 104 7.69 15.51 -17.93
CA SER A 104 6.46 16.21 -17.59
C SER A 104 5.27 15.26 -17.62
N LYS A 105 4.40 15.38 -16.62
CA LYS A 105 3.07 14.74 -16.60
C LYS A 105 2.00 15.60 -17.28
N VAL A 106 2.39 16.75 -17.82
CA VAL A 106 1.54 17.61 -18.64
C VAL A 106 1.76 17.26 -20.09
N ILE A 107 0.71 16.85 -20.75
CA ILE A 107 0.68 16.32 -22.12
C ILE A 107 -0.11 17.26 -23.01
N ASN A 108 0.48 17.75 -24.07
CA ASN A 108 -0.24 18.52 -25.08
C ASN A 108 -1.02 17.55 -25.99
N CYS A 109 -2.29 17.83 -26.20
CA CYS A 109 -3.15 16.97 -27.06
C CYS A 109 -2.61 16.85 -28.49
N SER A 110 -1.96 17.88 -29.04
CA SER A 110 -1.31 17.84 -30.36
C SER A 110 -0.17 16.82 -30.48
N HIS A 111 0.48 16.43 -29.37
CA HIS A 111 1.58 15.47 -29.29
C HIS A 111 1.26 14.35 -28.30
N LEU A 112 -0.01 13.98 -28.18
CA LEU A 112 -0.51 13.08 -27.14
C LEU A 112 0.26 11.75 -27.10
N VAL A 113 0.38 11.08 -28.23
CA VAL A 113 1.00 9.74 -28.31
C VAL A 113 2.48 9.78 -27.98
N GLU A 114 3.19 10.80 -28.49
CA GLU A 114 4.62 11.00 -28.23
C GLU A 114 4.88 11.27 -26.76
N ASN A 115 4.20 12.26 -26.17
CA ASN A 115 4.36 12.61 -24.77
C ASN A 115 3.95 11.47 -23.83
N MET A 116 2.89 10.70 -24.16
CA MET A 116 2.52 9.52 -23.41
C MET A 116 3.57 8.43 -23.46
N ASN A 117 4.16 8.16 -24.62
CA ASN A 117 5.25 7.20 -24.76
C ASN A 117 6.47 7.60 -23.91
N ASP A 118 6.81 8.87 -23.86
CA ASP A 118 7.91 9.36 -23.02
C ASP A 118 7.58 9.20 -21.52
N LEU A 119 6.34 9.52 -21.12
CA LEU A 119 5.88 9.32 -19.75
C LEU A 119 5.94 7.83 -19.38
N LEU A 120 5.44 6.93 -20.20
CA LEU A 120 5.42 5.50 -19.94
C LEU A 120 6.84 4.91 -19.82
N LYS A 121 7.81 5.42 -20.62
CA LYS A 121 9.21 5.01 -20.56
C LYS A 121 9.97 5.63 -19.38
N SER A 122 9.42 6.65 -18.74
CA SER A 122 10.12 7.38 -17.67
C SER A 122 10.25 6.59 -16.35
N TYR A 123 9.50 5.50 -16.20
CA TYR A 123 9.53 4.66 -14.99
C TYR A 123 9.67 3.18 -15.35
N SER A 124 10.39 2.44 -14.53
CA SER A 124 10.53 0.99 -14.66
C SER A 124 10.52 0.31 -13.30
N ARG A 125 10.11 -0.96 -13.24
CA ARG A 125 10.33 -1.78 -12.05
C ARG A 125 11.82 -2.12 -11.95
N LYS A 126 12.37 -1.87 -10.76
CA LYS A 126 13.77 -2.23 -10.47
C LYS A 126 14.00 -3.73 -10.60
N TYR A 127 13.00 -4.53 -10.20
CA TYR A 127 13.10 -5.99 -10.20
C TYR A 127 12.08 -6.61 -11.14
N ASN A 128 12.53 -7.59 -11.90
CA ASN A 128 11.74 -8.44 -12.79
C ASN A 128 12.30 -9.87 -12.78
N LYS A 129 11.80 -10.77 -13.62
CA LYS A 129 12.24 -12.17 -13.66
C LYS A 129 13.73 -12.36 -13.98
N ASN A 130 14.35 -11.41 -14.69
CA ASN A 130 15.73 -11.53 -15.13
C ASN A 130 16.74 -11.03 -14.09
N ASN A 131 16.32 -10.11 -13.21
CA ASN A 131 17.19 -9.47 -12.23
C ASN A 131 16.71 -9.56 -10.77
N ILE A 132 15.83 -10.49 -10.48
CA ILE A 132 15.39 -10.78 -9.10
C ILE A 132 16.56 -11.16 -8.17
N ASN A 133 17.62 -11.70 -8.74
CA ASN A 133 18.85 -12.04 -8.05
C ASN A 133 19.64 -10.83 -7.52
N GLU A 134 19.37 -9.63 -8.02
CA GLU A 134 19.99 -8.40 -7.52
C GLU A 134 19.37 -7.93 -6.19
N PHE A 135 18.22 -8.48 -5.81
CA PHE A 135 17.59 -8.12 -4.54
C PHE A 135 18.36 -8.71 -3.37
N ASP A 136 18.84 -7.86 -2.48
CA ASP A 136 19.54 -8.28 -1.28
C ASP A 136 18.56 -8.85 -0.24
N PRO A 137 18.65 -10.15 0.10
CA PRO A 137 17.77 -10.75 1.09
C PRO A 137 17.86 -10.12 2.49
N TYR A 138 18.98 -9.51 2.85
CA TYR A 138 19.11 -8.82 4.14
C TYR A 138 18.26 -7.56 4.25
N VAL A 139 17.83 -6.98 3.12
CA VAL A 139 16.82 -5.91 3.12
C VAL A 139 15.51 -6.38 3.76
N LEU A 140 15.18 -7.68 3.66
CA LEU A 140 14.01 -8.25 4.34
C LEU A 140 14.11 -8.13 5.86
N GLN A 141 15.29 -8.33 6.42
CA GLN A 141 15.51 -8.25 7.86
C GLN A 141 15.18 -6.86 8.40
N TRP A 142 15.51 -5.83 7.66
CA TRP A 142 15.27 -4.44 8.04
C TRP A 142 13.85 -3.96 7.74
N GLN A 143 13.29 -4.40 6.63
CA GLN A 143 12.01 -3.87 6.13
C GLN A 143 10.79 -4.68 6.58
N MET A 144 10.95 -5.99 6.81
CA MET A 144 9.81 -6.88 6.97
C MET A 144 9.68 -7.48 8.36
N LEU A 145 10.80 -7.68 9.05
CA LEU A 145 10.88 -8.73 10.04
C LEU A 145 11.43 -8.24 11.39
N ILE A 146 11.41 -6.93 11.61
CA ILE A 146 11.78 -6.34 12.90
C ILE A 146 10.78 -6.67 14.02
N GLN A 147 9.65 -7.30 13.69
CA GLN A 147 8.56 -7.58 14.63
C GLN A 147 9.03 -8.44 15.81
N GLU A 148 9.79 -9.50 15.55
CA GLU A 148 10.25 -10.39 16.63
C GLU A 148 11.15 -9.66 17.63
N SER A 149 12.03 -8.78 17.17
CA SER A 149 12.89 -7.98 18.05
C SER A 149 12.10 -6.94 18.86
N LEU A 150 11.00 -6.43 18.32
CA LEU A 150 10.14 -5.46 19.01
C LEU A 150 9.21 -6.12 20.05
N LEU A 151 8.88 -7.40 19.90
CA LEU A 151 7.98 -8.11 20.82
C LEU A 151 8.46 -8.10 22.27
N GLN A 152 9.77 -8.01 22.52
CA GLN A 152 10.32 -7.91 23.86
C GLN A 152 9.77 -6.72 24.67
N TYR A 153 9.41 -5.62 24.00
CA TYR A 153 8.86 -4.42 24.64
C TYR A 153 7.37 -4.52 24.96
N PHE A 154 6.69 -5.53 24.43
CA PHE A 154 5.26 -5.76 24.62
C PHE A 154 4.97 -6.99 25.48
N ARG A 155 5.96 -7.49 26.20
CA ARG A 155 5.77 -8.60 27.15
C ARG A 155 4.74 -8.23 28.21
N GLY A 156 3.68 -9.05 28.32
CA GLY A 156 2.56 -8.83 29.23
C GLY A 156 1.44 -7.97 28.68
N CYS A 157 1.55 -7.48 27.44
CA CYS A 157 0.43 -6.90 26.70
C CYS A 157 -0.48 -8.00 26.14
N GLU A 158 -1.78 -7.72 26.10
CA GLU A 158 -2.75 -8.56 25.39
C GLU A 158 -2.51 -8.43 23.88
N THR A 159 -2.22 -9.54 23.20
CA THR A 159 -1.80 -9.52 21.79
C THR A 159 -2.82 -10.18 20.89
N TYR A 160 -3.22 -9.48 19.83
CA TYR A 160 -4.02 -10.00 18.73
C TYR A 160 -3.15 -10.20 17.49
N PHE A 161 -3.13 -11.42 16.96
CA PHE A 161 -2.40 -11.74 15.73
C PHE A 161 -3.36 -11.69 14.53
N LEU A 162 -3.12 -10.79 13.60
CA LEU A 162 -3.92 -10.60 12.40
C LEU A 162 -3.22 -11.20 11.20
N ASN A 163 -3.88 -12.13 10.50
CA ASN A 163 -3.48 -12.50 9.16
C ASN A 163 -3.92 -11.39 8.19
N MET A 164 -2.98 -10.79 7.45
CA MET A 164 -3.32 -9.72 6.50
C MET A 164 -4.15 -10.19 5.31
N ASP A 165 -4.30 -11.49 5.11
CA ASP A 165 -5.28 -12.04 4.18
C ASP A 165 -6.73 -11.84 4.66
N ASP A 166 -6.93 -11.65 5.96
CA ASP A 166 -8.25 -11.38 6.54
C ASP A 166 -8.74 -9.94 6.31
N ILE A 167 -7.89 -9.06 5.73
CA ILE A 167 -8.31 -7.73 5.28
C ILE A 167 -8.51 -7.63 3.75
N LYS A 168 -8.53 -8.75 3.04
CA LYS A 168 -8.93 -8.79 1.63
C LYS A 168 -10.40 -8.37 1.47
N PRO A 169 -10.78 -7.81 0.32
CA PRO A 169 -12.13 -7.26 0.08
C PRO A 169 -13.29 -8.16 0.52
N GLN A 170 -13.15 -9.48 0.34
CA GLN A 170 -14.22 -10.45 0.62
C GLN A 170 -14.50 -10.64 2.11
N VAL A 171 -13.49 -10.42 2.96
CA VAL A 171 -13.54 -10.75 4.41
C VAL A 171 -13.24 -9.55 5.30
N CYS A 172 -12.78 -8.44 4.73
CA CYS A 172 -12.35 -7.25 5.47
C CYS A 172 -13.42 -6.75 6.45
N PHE A 173 -14.67 -6.61 5.99
CA PHE A 173 -15.76 -6.09 6.81
C PHE A 173 -15.97 -6.93 8.09
N SER A 174 -16.10 -8.26 7.94
CA SER A 174 -16.29 -9.16 9.08
C SER A 174 -15.06 -9.21 10.01
N THR A 175 -13.87 -9.03 9.47
CA THR A 175 -12.63 -8.93 10.27
C THR A 175 -12.62 -7.67 11.11
N LEU A 176 -13.03 -6.53 10.54
CA LEU A 176 -13.14 -5.28 11.30
C LEU A 176 -14.20 -5.35 12.40
N GLU A 177 -15.33 -6.04 12.19
CA GLU A 177 -16.31 -6.29 13.25
C GLU A 177 -15.70 -7.06 14.42
N LYS A 178 -14.90 -8.11 14.14
CA LYS A 178 -14.19 -8.88 15.19
C LYS A 178 -13.15 -8.03 15.92
N LEU A 179 -12.38 -7.23 15.18
CA LEU A 179 -11.40 -6.32 15.77
C LEU A 179 -12.07 -5.25 16.63
N ALA A 180 -13.21 -4.71 16.18
CA ALA A 180 -14.00 -3.74 16.93
C ALA A 180 -14.44 -4.30 18.29
N VAL A 181 -14.94 -5.54 18.32
CA VAL A 181 -15.30 -6.22 19.58
C VAL A 181 -14.08 -6.43 20.47
N TYR A 182 -12.96 -6.90 19.91
CA TYR A 182 -11.75 -7.19 20.69
C TYR A 182 -11.10 -5.92 21.25
N PHE A 183 -10.96 -4.87 20.44
CA PHE A 183 -10.29 -3.64 20.83
C PHE A 183 -11.23 -2.61 21.48
N GLY A 184 -12.54 -2.74 21.30
CA GLY A 184 -13.55 -1.88 21.89
C GLY A 184 -13.87 -0.61 21.10
N PHE A 185 -13.50 -0.53 19.80
CA PHE A 185 -13.85 0.61 18.95
C PHE A 185 -15.19 0.40 18.22
N ASN A 186 -15.66 1.42 17.50
CA ASN A 186 -16.91 1.35 16.78
C ASN A 186 -16.84 0.33 15.63
N LYS A 187 -17.86 -0.52 15.53
CA LYS A 187 -17.96 -1.44 14.39
C LYS A 187 -18.10 -0.65 13.08
N PRO A 188 -17.64 -1.22 11.95
CA PRO A 188 -17.92 -0.65 10.64
C PRO A 188 -19.44 -0.60 10.41
N GLU A 189 -19.93 0.46 9.79
CA GLU A 189 -21.35 0.60 9.44
C GLU A 189 -21.71 -0.28 8.25
N ILE A 190 -22.88 -0.91 8.28
CA ILE A 190 -23.37 -1.78 7.19
C ILE A 190 -23.45 -1.01 5.87
N SER A 191 -23.85 0.28 5.94
CA SER A 191 -23.89 1.19 4.78
C SER A 191 -22.54 1.35 4.07
N ASP A 192 -21.44 1.11 4.77
CA ASP A 192 -20.08 1.22 4.25
C ASP A 192 -19.51 -0.10 3.70
N GLN A 193 -20.29 -1.17 3.64
CA GLN A 193 -19.78 -2.50 3.24
C GLN A 193 -19.05 -2.48 1.89
N GLU A 194 -19.56 -1.73 0.91
CA GLU A 194 -18.94 -1.59 -0.42
C GLU A 194 -17.59 -0.88 -0.35
N PHE A 195 -17.43 0.09 0.56
CA PHE A 195 -16.14 0.77 0.76
C PHE A 195 -15.00 -0.20 1.10
N TYR A 196 -15.28 -1.24 1.89
CA TYR A 196 -14.28 -2.23 2.32
C TYR A 196 -13.95 -3.26 1.24
N LYS A 197 -14.75 -3.34 0.15
CA LYS A 197 -14.48 -4.20 -1.00
C LYS A 197 -13.56 -3.56 -2.04
N GLU A 198 -13.30 -2.26 -1.96
CA GLU A 198 -12.46 -1.55 -2.91
C GLU A 198 -10.96 -1.73 -2.60
N LYS A 199 -10.14 -1.75 -3.63
CA LYS A 199 -8.69 -1.68 -3.49
C LYS A 199 -8.28 -0.28 -3.04
N LYS A 200 -7.50 -0.16 -1.96
CA LYS A 200 -7.17 1.13 -1.32
C LYS A 200 -5.69 1.51 -1.40
N SER A 201 -4.87 0.76 -2.11
CA SER A 201 -3.43 1.02 -2.17
C SER A 201 -2.88 0.88 -3.58
N LEU A 202 -2.19 1.92 -4.02
CA LEU A 202 -1.46 1.99 -5.29
C LEU A 202 0.01 1.58 -5.17
N ALA A 203 0.47 1.13 -3.99
CA ALA A 203 1.90 0.98 -3.69
C ALA A 203 2.68 0.08 -4.68
N THR A 204 2.01 -0.85 -5.36
CA THR A 204 2.62 -1.74 -6.37
C THR A 204 2.22 -1.39 -7.80
N SER A 205 1.44 -0.33 -8.00
CA SER A 205 0.95 0.09 -9.30
C SER A 205 1.82 1.20 -9.89
N TYR A 206 2.06 1.16 -11.19
CA TYR A 206 2.65 2.26 -11.93
C TYR A 206 1.81 3.54 -11.87
N LEU A 207 0.50 3.43 -11.63
CA LEU A 207 -0.40 4.59 -11.55
C LEU A 207 0.02 5.59 -10.47
N LEU A 208 0.63 5.12 -9.36
CA LEU A 208 1.17 5.99 -8.32
C LEU A 208 2.21 6.99 -8.87
N TYR A 209 2.96 6.58 -9.88
CA TYR A 209 4.06 7.36 -10.46
C TYR A 209 3.60 8.18 -11.67
N PHE A 210 2.66 7.67 -12.45
CA PHE A 210 2.14 8.37 -13.62
C PHE A 210 1.14 9.47 -13.25
N PHE A 211 0.29 9.26 -12.26
CA PHE A 211 -0.73 10.24 -11.88
C PHE A 211 -0.19 11.40 -11.02
N PRO A 212 -0.84 12.59 -11.06
CA PRO A 212 -1.85 12.95 -12.05
C PRO A 212 -1.27 13.13 -13.44
N ILE A 213 -2.04 12.73 -14.47
CA ILE A 213 -1.75 13.07 -15.88
C ILE A 213 -2.63 14.26 -16.25
N VAL A 214 -2.03 15.34 -16.72
CA VAL A 214 -2.74 16.54 -17.17
C VAL A 214 -2.68 16.63 -18.70
N ILE A 215 -3.81 16.57 -19.36
CA ILE A 215 -3.92 16.73 -20.81
C ILE A 215 -4.33 18.17 -21.08
N ARG A 216 -3.48 18.91 -21.79
CA ARG A 216 -3.72 20.29 -22.15
C ARG A 216 -4.34 20.39 -23.52
N PHE A 217 -5.53 21.00 -23.58
CA PHE A 217 -6.23 21.41 -24.78
C PHE A 217 -6.14 22.93 -24.93
N ASP A 218 -6.47 23.45 -26.10
CA ASP A 218 -6.38 24.91 -26.36
C ASP A 218 -7.15 25.75 -25.34
N LYS A 219 -8.26 25.28 -24.82
CA LYS A 219 -9.19 26.04 -23.98
C LYS A 219 -9.32 25.51 -22.53
N CYS A 220 -8.78 24.35 -22.25
CA CYS A 220 -8.90 23.75 -20.91
C CYS A 220 -7.84 22.69 -20.66
N GLU A 221 -7.71 22.32 -19.40
CA GLU A 221 -6.89 21.20 -18.94
C GLU A 221 -7.79 20.10 -18.35
N ILE A 222 -7.44 18.85 -18.66
CA ILE A 222 -8.07 17.67 -18.08
C ILE A 222 -7.06 16.94 -17.22
N GLU A 223 -7.41 16.68 -15.98
CA GLU A 223 -6.60 15.86 -15.09
C GLU A 223 -7.20 14.45 -14.97
N LEU A 224 -6.39 13.43 -15.26
CA LEU A 224 -6.69 12.04 -14.94
C LEU A 224 -5.97 11.67 -13.66
N ASN A 225 -6.68 11.04 -12.73
CA ASN A 225 -6.11 10.62 -11.46
C ASN A 225 -6.76 9.33 -10.96
N ALA A 226 -6.08 8.58 -10.10
CA ALA A 226 -6.73 7.49 -9.39
C ALA A 226 -7.60 8.04 -8.25
N LYS A 227 -8.73 7.40 -7.98
CA LYS A 227 -9.68 7.82 -6.93
C LYS A 227 -9.01 7.98 -5.57
N GLU A 228 -8.03 7.17 -5.28
CA GLU A 228 -7.28 7.16 -4.03
C GLU A 228 -6.31 8.34 -3.88
N LEU A 229 -5.98 9.03 -4.98
CA LEU A 229 -5.03 10.14 -5.01
C LEU A 229 -5.70 11.52 -5.10
N THR A 230 -7.04 11.58 -5.23
CA THR A 230 -7.72 12.84 -5.46
C THR A 230 -9.02 12.97 -4.67
N SER A 231 -9.30 14.18 -4.20
CA SER A 231 -10.59 14.59 -3.65
C SER A 231 -11.37 15.49 -4.60
N LYS A 232 -10.85 15.79 -5.80
CA LYS A 232 -11.54 16.62 -6.80
C LYS A 232 -12.81 15.95 -7.30
N LYS A 233 -13.76 16.76 -7.76
CA LYS A 233 -15.02 16.28 -8.32
C LYS A 233 -14.76 15.46 -9.59
N ASP A 234 -15.21 14.23 -9.58
CA ASP A 234 -15.12 13.31 -10.72
C ASP A 234 -16.26 13.59 -11.72
N ILE A 235 -15.90 13.86 -12.96
CA ILE A 235 -16.82 14.07 -14.06
C ILE A 235 -16.76 12.96 -15.13
N SER A 236 -16.12 11.85 -14.84
CA SER A 236 -15.95 10.74 -15.80
C SER A 236 -17.26 10.29 -16.44
N LYS A 237 -18.38 10.34 -15.69
CA LYS A 237 -19.73 10.01 -16.20
C LYS A 237 -20.24 10.92 -17.33
N LEU A 238 -19.67 12.12 -17.51
CA LEU A 238 -20.03 12.99 -18.63
C LEU A 238 -19.36 12.53 -19.95
N LEU A 239 -18.27 11.79 -19.84
CA LEU A 239 -17.49 11.33 -20.97
C LEU A 239 -17.68 9.84 -21.25
N PHE A 240 -17.89 9.03 -20.22
CA PHE A 240 -17.99 7.57 -20.30
C PHE A 240 -19.24 7.07 -19.62
N GLU A 241 -19.91 6.10 -20.23
CA GLU A 241 -21.09 5.43 -19.64
C GLU A 241 -20.69 4.57 -18.46
N ASP A 242 -19.59 3.84 -18.61
CA ASP A 242 -19.06 2.96 -17.57
C ASP A 242 -17.95 3.62 -16.77
N VAL A 243 -17.72 3.08 -15.56
CA VAL A 243 -16.62 3.48 -14.70
C VAL A 243 -15.30 2.99 -15.32
N VAL A 244 -14.38 3.89 -15.59
CA VAL A 244 -13.04 3.54 -16.04
C VAL A 244 -12.24 2.95 -14.89
N VAL A 245 -11.70 1.73 -15.09
CA VAL A 245 -10.89 1.03 -14.09
C VAL A 245 -9.60 0.55 -14.72
N ILE A 246 -8.45 0.95 -14.21
CA ILE A 246 -7.12 0.50 -14.65
C ILE A 246 -6.40 -0.14 -13.48
N ASP A 247 -5.82 -1.33 -13.65
CA ASP A 247 -5.11 -2.09 -12.61
C ASP A 247 -5.93 -2.28 -11.32
N GLY A 248 -7.26 -2.35 -11.45
CA GLY A 248 -8.20 -2.46 -10.32
C GLY A 248 -8.47 -1.14 -9.57
N HIS A 249 -8.01 0.00 -10.09
CA HIS A 249 -8.25 1.32 -9.53
C HIS A 249 -9.20 2.13 -10.40
N LYS A 250 -10.18 2.77 -9.76
CA LYS A 250 -11.09 3.69 -10.44
C LYS A 250 -10.32 4.94 -10.88
N ILE A 251 -10.47 5.31 -12.13
CA ILE A 251 -9.89 6.53 -12.69
C ILE A 251 -10.94 7.65 -12.63
N CYS A 252 -10.55 8.75 -12.02
CA CYS A 252 -11.32 9.97 -11.93
C CYS A 252 -10.82 10.98 -12.96
N ILE A 253 -11.74 11.72 -13.57
CA ILE A 253 -11.47 12.75 -14.57
C ILE A 253 -11.97 14.07 -14.03
N HIS A 254 -11.12 15.09 -14.06
CA HIS A 254 -11.43 16.46 -13.64
C HIS A 254 -11.20 17.40 -14.79
N ILE A 255 -12.10 18.37 -14.93
CA ILE A 255 -11.97 19.47 -15.89
C ILE A 255 -12.23 20.76 -15.14
N ASP A 256 -11.33 21.72 -15.29
CA ASP A 256 -11.58 23.08 -14.85
C ASP A 256 -12.40 23.80 -15.92
N ASN A 257 -13.46 24.56 -15.50
CA ASN A 257 -14.32 25.37 -16.37
C ASN A 257 -15.17 24.60 -17.41
N ILE A 258 -15.87 23.59 -16.93
CA ILE A 258 -16.73 22.71 -17.77
C ILE A 258 -17.86 23.45 -18.49
N GLU A 259 -18.31 24.60 -17.97
CA GLU A 259 -19.49 25.34 -18.42
C GLU A 259 -19.37 25.87 -19.87
N ASN A 260 -18.16 25.91 -20.43
CA ASN A 260 -17.86 26.47 -21.76
C ASN A 260 -17.57 25.40 -22.83
N LEU A 261 -17.83 24.12 -22.53
CA LEU A 261 -17.48 23.02 -23.43
C LEU A 261 -18.69 22.63 -24.30
N ASP A 262 -18.54 22.76 -25.61
CA ASP A 262 -19.52 22.25 -26.57
C ASP A 262 -19.38 20.72 -26.78
N GLN A 263 -20.39 20.10 -27.41
CA GLN A 263 -20.41 18.66 -27.63
C GLN A 263 -19.27 18.16 -28.53
N LYS A 264 -18.78 19.00 -29.46
CA LYS A 264 -17.66 18.62 -30.37
C LYS A 264 -16.36 18.55 -29.57
N ILE A 265 -16.14 19.52 -28.69
CA ILE A 265 -14.97 19.55 -27.82
C ILE A 265 -15.00 18.32 -26.87
N LEU A 266 -16.14 18.02 -26.26
CA LEU A 266 -16.31 16.84 -25.41
C LEU A 266 -16.06 15.53 -26.15
N ALA A 267 -16.51 15.40 -27.41
CA ALA A 267 -16.24 14.21 -28.22
C ALA A 267 -14.75 14.05 -28.56
N SER A 268 -14.05 15.16 -28.88
CA SER A 268 -12.59 15.12 -29.12
C SER A 268 -11.85 14.73 -27.83
N MET A 269 -12.20 15.34 -26.71
CA MET A 269 -11.62 15.02 -25.40
C MET A 269 -11.81 13.55 -25.03
N LYS A 270 -13.01 13.00 -25.22
CA LYS A 270 -13.30 11.60 -24.99
C LYS A 270 -12.37 10.71 -25.80
N LYS A 271 -12.17 11.01 -27.09
CA LYS A 271 -11.25 10.26 -27.97
C LYS A 271 -9.82 10.26 -27.43
N ASP A 272 -9.32 11.44 -27.06
CA ASP A 272 -7.93 11.59 -26.58
C ASP A 272 -7.73 10.93 -25.22
N ILE A 273 -8.67 11.07 -24.30
CA ILE A 273 -8.66 10.39 -22.99
C ILE A 273 -8.73 8.86 -23.19
N SER A 274 -9.61 8.37 -24.08
CA SER A 274 -9.66 6.93 -24.39
C SER A 274 -8.31 6.41 -24.87
N LYS A 275 -7.60 7.19 -25.69
CA LYS A 275 -6.27 6.83 -26.16
C LYS A 275 -5.24 6.75 -25.05
N VAL A 276 -5.27 7.69 -24.11
CA VAL A 276 -4.41 7.66 -22.90
C VAL A 276 -4.70 6.42 -22.04
N ILE A 277 -5.99 6.12 -21.83
CA ILE A 277 -6.42 4.93 -21.08
C ILE A 277 -5.91 3.65 -21.74
N GLU A 278 -6.11 3.49 -23.07
CA GLU A 278 -5.60 2.34 -23.83
C GLU A 278 -4.08 2.17 -23.69
N MET A 279 -3.33 3.27 -23.81
CA MET A 279 -1.86 3.24 -23.68
C MET A 279 -1.42 2.85 -22.26
N LEU A 280 -2.10 3.32 -21.23
CA LEU A 280 -1.85 2.93 -19.83
C LEU A 280 -2.14 1.44 -19.60
N GLU A 281 -3.29 0.95 -20.08
CA GLU A 281 -3.69 -0.45 -19.95
C GLU A 281 -2.69 -1.38 -20.66
N GLU A 282 -2.30 -1.05 -21.90
CA GLU A 282 -1.33 -1.85 -22.66
C GLU A 282 0.05 -1.86 -21.98
N PHE A 283 0.49 -0.69 -21.48
CA PHE A 283 1.74 -0.61 -20.73
C PHE A 283 1.71 -1.50 -19.47
N ILE A 284 0.65 -1.42 -18.68
CA ILE A 284 0.50 -2.22 -17.44
C ILE A 284 0.40 -3.70 -17.77
N LYS A 285 -0.31 -4.07 -18.83
CA LYS A 285 -0.43 -5.45 -19.32
C LYS A 285 0.92 -6.04 -19.75
N THR A 286 1.76 -5.23 -20.37
CA THR A 286 3.10 -5.63 -20.83
C THR A 286 4.10 -5.68 -19.67
N ASN A 287 4.01 -4.71 -18.74
CA ASN A 287 4.92 -4.57 -17.60
C ASN A 287 4.35 -5.21 -16.33
N LYS A 288 3.92 -6.47 -16.42
CA LYS A 288 3.30 -7.20 -15.32
C LYS A 288 4.22 -7.30 -14.11
N PRO A 289 3.65 -7.18 -12.88
CA PRO A 289 4.40 -7.42 -11.66
C PRO A 289 4.80 -8.89 -11.54
N LEU A 290 5.87 -9.14 -10.79
CA LEU A 290 6.25 -10.49 -10.36
C LEU A 290 5.11 -11.14 -9.59
N LYS A 291 4.95 -12.45 -9.78
CA LYS A 291 4.04 -13.29 -9.00
C LYS A 291 4.83 -14.05 -7.94
N GLU A 292 4.12 -14.60 -6.97
CA GLU A 292 4.72 -15.46 -5.95
C GLU A 292 5.43 -16.68 -6.57
N GLU A 293 4.84 -17.26 -7.62
CA GLU A 293 5.40 -18.40 -8.35
C GLU A 293 6.74 -18.05 -9.01
N ASP A 294 6.92 -16.83 -9.48
CA ASP A 294 8.19 -16.38 -10.07
C ASP A 294 9.31 -16.37 -9.03
N ILE A 295 9.00 -15.89 -7.82
CA ILE A 295 9.94 -15.84 -6.69
C ILE A 295 10.25 -17.24 -6.19
N LEU A 296 9.23 -18.08 -6.03
CA LEU A 296 9.37 -19.46 -5.59
C LEU A 296 10.24 -20.26 -6.56
N ASN A 297 10.00 -20.12 -7.87
CA ASN A 297 10.80 -20.78 -8.90
C ASN A 297 12.25 -20.30 -8.86
N TYR A 298 12.49 -19.01 -8.67
CA TYR A 298 13.86 -18.48 -8.48
C TYR A 298 14.53 -19.13 -7.26
N LEU A 299 13.88 -19.15 -6.10
CA LEU A 299 14.42 -19.71 -4.86
C LEU A 299 14.64 -21.23 -4.92
N LYS A 300 13.85 -21.97 -5.73
CA LYS A 300 14.07 -23.39 -5.96
C LYS A 300 15.43 -23.68 -6.65
N HIS A 301 15.88 -22.78 -7.51
CA HIS A 301 17.15 -22.92 -8.24
C HIS A 301 18.35 -22.33 -7.48
N GLU A 302 18.13 -21.33 -6.62
CA GLU A 302 19.17 -20.59 -5.90
C GLU A 302 19.29 -21.05 -4.44
N LYS A 303 19.94 -22.20 -4.22
CA LYS A 303 20.02 -22.89 -2.91
C LYS A 303 20.54 -22.01 -1.78
N GLU A 304 21.62 -21.26 -2.02
CA GLU A 304 22.23 -20.42 -0.98
C GLU A 304 21.31 -19.24 -0.61
N ARG A 305 20.72 -18.60 -1.60
CA ARG A 305 19.74 -17.54 -1.34
C ARG A 305 18.53 -18.08 -0.61
N ARG A 306 18.00 -19.24 -1.03
CA ARG A 306 16.90 -19.90 -0.33
C ARG A 306 17.23 -20.15 1.14
N ARG A 307 18.47 -20.57 1.47
CA ARG A 307 18.91 -20.75 2.85
C ARG A 307 18.86 -19.45 3.63
N ILE A 308 19.42 -18.37 3.10
CA ILE A 308 19.41 -17.04 3.74
C ILE A 308 17.97 -16.55 3.96
N TYR A 309 17.11 -16.60 2.94
CA TYR A 309 15.72 -16.21 3.08
C TYR A 309 15.00 -17.02 4.17
N ARG A 310 15.24 -18.34 4.21
CA ARG A 310 14.62 -19.21 5.22
C ARG A 310 15.07 -18.85 6.63
N GLU A 311 16.34 -18.62 6.86
CA GLU A 311 16.88 -18.22 8.17
C GLU A 311 16.25 -16.92 8.65
N ILE A 312 16.20 -15.89 7.79
CA ILE A 312 15.59 -14.60 8.11
C ILE A 312 14.10 -14.78 8.44
N ILE A 313 13.36 -15.50 7.61
CA ILE A 313 11.94 -15.72 7.77
C ILE A 313 11.64 -16.53 9.03
N ASP A 314 12.33 -17.64 9.26
CA ASP A 314 12.11 -18.52 10.40
C ASP A 314 12.39 -17.81 11.73
N PHE A 315 13.41 -16.98 11.80
CA PHE A 315 13.65 -16.14 12.97
C PHE A 315 12.44 -15.24 13.29
N ASN A 316 11.90 -14.61 12.29
CA ASN A 316 10.84 -13.59 12.46
C ASN A 316 9.43 -14.16 12.57
N LEU A 317 9.27 -15.43 12.26
CA LEU A 317 8.00 -16.14 12.44
C LEU A 317 7.93 -16.96 13.74
N LYS A 318 8.94 -16.86 14.60
CA LYS A 318 9.03 -17.69 15.82
C LYS A 318 7.79 -17.54 16.70
N THR A 319 7.40 -16.32 17.01
CA THR A 319 6.25 -16.05 17.87
C THR A 319 4.93 -16.44 17.24
N ILE A 320 4.70 -16.11 15.96
CA ILE A 320 3.44 -16.49 15.31
C ILE A 320 3.28 -18.00 15.17
N LYS A 321 4.37 -18.74 14.91
CA LYS A 321 4.37 -20.21 14.88
C LYS A 321 3.94 -20.83 16.21
N GLN A 322 4.29 -20.19 17.32
CA GLN A 322 3.93 -20.67 18.66
C GLN A 322 2.48 -20.36 19.03
N HIS A 323 2.02 -19.14 18.72
CA HIS A 323 0.72 -18.64 19.17
C HIS A 323 -0.42 -18.87 18.20
N ARG A 324 -0.14 -18.85 16.90
CA ARG A 324 -1.12 -18.98 15.83
C ARG A 324 -0.59 -19.83 14.66
N PRO A 325 -0.25 -21.11 14.93
CA PRO A 325 0.21 -22.03 13.87
C PRO A 325 -0.82 -22.20 12.76
N ASP A 326 -2.10 -21.98 13.05
CA ASP A 326 -3.20 -21.99 12.09
C ASP A 326 -3.04 -20.91 11.00
N ILE A 327 -2.60 -19.71 11.37
CA ILE A 327 -2.30 -18.64 10.41
C ILE A 327 -1.15 -19.07 9.50
N VAL A 328 -0.05 -19.57 10.07
CA VAL A 328 1.11 -20.02 9.31
C VAL A 328 0.75 -21.16 8.37
N ALA A 329 -0.06 -22.12 8.83
CA ALA A 329 -0.54 -23.25 8.02
C ALA A 329 -1.44 -22.81 6.84
N SER A 330 -2.10 -21.66 6.96
CA SER A 330 -2.94 -21.10 5.88
C SER A 330 -2.15 -20.47 4.73
N TRP A 331 -0.85 -20.21 4.89
CA TRP A 331 -0.01 -19.58 3.89
C TRP A 331 0.46 -20.56 2.82
N LYS A 332 -0.12 -20.41 1.63
CA LYS A 332 0.13 -21.33 0.52
C LYS A 332 1.61 -21.44 0.14
N TYR A 333 2.23 -20.30 -0.10
CA TYR A 333 3.58 -20.25 -0.68
C TYR A 333 4.69 -20.52 0.33
N TYR A 334 4.43 -20.25 1.60
CA TYR A 334 5.37 -20.58 2.67
C TYR A 334 5.50 -22.08 2.91
N GLN A 335 4.47 -22.86 2.58
CA GLN A 335 4.49 -24.33 2.74
C GLN A 335 5.27 -25.04 1.62
N GLU A 336 5.49 -24.42 0.45
CA GLU A 336 6.22 -24.96 -0.70
C GLU A 336 7.74 -24.72 -0.63
#